data_c3e98043e43dc6be9acf89ce02b5422c
#
_entry.id   c3e98043e43dc6be9acf89ce02b5422c
#
_cell.length_a   1.000
_cell.length_b   1.000
_cell.length_c   1.000
_cell.angle_alpha   90.00
_cell.angle_beta   90.00
_cell.angle_gamma   90.00
#
_symmetry.space_group_name_H-M   'P 1'
#
loop_
_entity.id
_entity.type
_entity.pdbx_description
1 polymer ?
#
loop_
_entity_poly.entity_id
_entity_poly.type
_entity_poly.pdbx_seq_one_letter_code
_entity_poly.pdbx_strand_id
1 'polypeptide(L)'
;MSWKETIVDFFDVFGPASLAMVSFTESIIQPIPPDLIYIPMLADTIGNVPMVIWLWLTVTLSSVAGSMVGYWIGKRWGRNLLGRFAKQSHLDKIEALTLKYGTLGIFIAAFSPIPYKVFGWVAGMGEMEKKPFLLAGLCGRGLRFGLEAVLIGVYGNAAIDALNWFLDNEIILGLVMILTAIPLWYGWKWWSNIEVDSPTLDPKTNQ
;
A
#
# COMPACT_ATOMS: atom_id res chain seq x y z
N MET A 1 -6.52 -32.70 3.42
CA MET A 1 -5.73 -31.55 2.99
C MET A 1 -6.54 -30.30 3.29
N SER A 2 -6.06 -29.48 4.20
CA SER A 2 -6.70 -28.20 4.53
C SER A 2 -6.48 -27.24 3.35
N TRP A 3 -7.46 -26.38 3.04
CA TRP A 3 -7.30 -25.33 2.02
C TRP A 3 -6.05 -24.44 2.28
N LYS A 4 -5.64 -24.33 3.55
CA LYS A 4 -4.42 -23.63 3.96
C LYS A 4 -3.16 -24.34 3.46
N GLU A 5 -3.09 -25.67 3.59
CA GLU A 5 -1.96 -26.47 3.09
C GLU A 5 -1.85 -26.38 1.57
N THR A 6 -2.98 -26.45 0.85
CA THR A 6 -2.99 -26.31 -0.61
C THR A 6 -2.48 -24.93 -1.08
N ILE A 7 -2.81 -23.87 -0.33
CA ILE A 7 -2.32 -22.53 -0.64
C ILE A 7 -0.81 -22.42 -0.37
N VAL A 8 -0.34 -22.94 0.77
CA VAL A 8 1.09 -22.94 1.12
C VAL A 8 1.88 -23.73 0.08
N ASP A 9 1.46 -24.96 -0.25
CA ASP A 9 2.10 -25.81 -1.26
C ASP A 9 2.16 -25.14 -2.64
N PHE A 10 1.09 -24.42 -3.03
CA PHE A 10 1.07 -23.68 -4.28
C PHE A 10 2.12 -22.54 -4.31
N PHE A 11 2.30 -21.84 -3.18
CA PHE A 11 3.28 -20.78 -3.08
C PHE A 11 4.71 -21.31 -2.93
N ASP A 12 4.91 -22.45 -2.29
CA ASP A 12 6.22 -23.12 -2.18
C ASP A 12 6.74 -23.56 -3.55
N VAL A 13 5.87 -24.04 -4.44
CA VAL A 13 6.24 -24.42 -5.81
C VAL A 13 6.76 -23.23 -6.63
N PHE A 14 6.20 -22.03 -6.45
CA PHE A 14 6.58 -20.83 -7.20
C PHE A 14 7.58 -19.93 -6.48
N GLY A 15 7.83 -20.16 -5.18
CA GLY A 15 8.82 -19.42 -4.38
C GLY A 15 8.72 -17.90 -4.55
N PRO A 16 9.85 -17.18 -4.69
CA PRO A 16 9.87 -15.73 -4.84
C PRO A 16 9.07 -15.18 -6.02
N ALA A 17 8.79 -16.00 -7.05
CA ALA A 17 7.98 -15.58 -8.19
C ALA A 17 6.51 -15.38 -7.81
N SER A 18 5.96 -16.21 -6.90
CA SER A 18 4.60 -16.02 -6.38
C SER A 18 4.47 -14.72 -5.59
N LEU A 19 5.47 -14.39 -4.76
CA LEU A 19 5.55 -13.13 -4.04
C LEU A 19 5.58 -11.94 -5.01
N ALA A 20 6.38 -12.02 -6.07
CA ALA A 20 6.45 -10.98 -7.09
C ALA A 20 5.10 -10.78 -7.79
N MET A 21 4.42 -11.86 -8.19
CA MET A 21 3.11 -11.79 -8.85
C MET A 21 2.05 -11.18 -7.95
N VAL A 22 1.95 -11.62 -6.69
CA VAL A 22 0.94 -11.12 -5.76
C VAL A 22 1.21 -9.65 -5.42
N SER A 23 2.44 -9.26 -5.15
CA SER A 23 2.82 -7.89 -4.86
C SER A 23 2.58 -6.95 -6.06
N PHE A 24 2.88 -7.41 -7.27
CA PHE A 24 2.61 -6.69 -8.50
C PHE A 24 1.11 -6.48 -8.72
N THR A 25 0.31 -7.53 -8.65
CA THR A 25 -1.13 -7.48 -8.90
C THR A 25 -1.91 -6.77 -7.78
N GLU A 26 -1.45 -6.86 -6.50
CA GLU A 26 -2.01 -6.10 -5.38
C GLU A 26 -1.90 -4.61 -5.65
N SER A 27 -0.76 -4.15 -6.11
CA SER A 27 -0.50 -2.74 -6.39
C SER A 27 -1.29 -2.21 -7.60
N ILE A 28 -1.90 -3.08 -8.41
CA ILE A 28 -2.78 -2.70 -9.52
C ILE A 28 -4.25 -2.67 -9.08
N ILE A 29 -4.79 -3.80 -8.60
CA ILE A 29 -6.23 -3.95 -8.37
C ILE A 29 -6.60 -4.94 -7.25
N GLN A 30 -5.81 -6.00 -7.04
CA GLN A 30 -6.14 -7.11 -6.17
C GLN A 30 -6.17 -6.70 -4.69
N PRO A 31 -7.09 -7.24 -3.84
CA PRO A 31 -7.19 -6.87 -2.43
C PRO A 31 -6.30 -7.71 -1.49
N ILE A 32 -5.63 -8.77 -1.99
CA ILE A 32 -4.84 -9.68 -1.16
C ILE A 32 -3.49 -9.04 -0.86
N PRO A 33 -3.16 -8.76 0.42
CA PRO A 33 -1.87 -8.16 0.76
C PRO A 33 -0.73 -9.15 0.55
N PRO A 34 0.41 -8.71 -0.01
CA PRO A 34 1.57 -9.57 -0.22
C PRO A 34 2.20 -10.05 1.09
N ASP A 35 1.90 -9.38 2.20
CA ASP A 35 2.35 -9.76 3.55
C ASP A 35 1.96 -11.19 3.93
N LEU A 36 0.81 -11.69 3.42
CA LEU A 36 0.36 -13.07 3.65
C LEU A 36 1.32 -14.14 3.12
N ILE A 37 2.13 -13.80 2.12
CA ILE A 37 3.15 -14.67 1.55
C ILE A 37 4.54 -14.25 2.03
N TYR A 38 4.77 -12.95 2.11
CA TYR A 38 6.06 -12.39 2.47
C TYR A 38 6.50 -12.76 3.89
N ILE A 39 5.59 -12.63 4.88
CA ILE A 39 5.89 -12.95 6.28
C ILE A 39 6.27 -14.43 6.48
N PRO A 40 5.50 -15.43 6.00
CA PRO A 40 5.92 -16.82 6.07
C PRO A 40 7.27 -17.09 5.40
N MET A 41 7.50 -16.55 4.18
CA MET A 41 8.77 -16.72 3.48
C MET A 41 9.96 -16.12 4.25
N LEU A 42 9.76 -14.99 4.94
CA LEU A 42 10.79 -14.43 5.82
C LEU A 42 11.07 -15.35 7.01
N ALA A 43 10.02 -15.92 7.62
CA ALA A 43 10.15 -16.84 8.74
C ALA A 43 10.93 -18.11 8.37
N ASP A 44 10.76 -18.62 7.16
CA ASP A 44 11.50 -19.79 6.65
C ASP A 44 12.97 -19.47 6.30
N THR A 45 13.31 -18.18 6.15
CA THR A 45 14.65 -17.71 5.78
C THR A 45 15.42 -17.07 6.93
N ILE A 46 14.96 -17.27 8.18
CA ILE A 46 15.63 -16.73 9.38
C ILE A 46 17.12 -17.12 9.40
N GLY A 47 17.98 -16.12 9.57
CA GLY A 47 19.44 -16.31 9.57
C GLY A 47 20.09 -16.32 8.18
N ASN A 48 19.32 -16.38 7.10
CA ASN A 48 19.82 -16.29 5.72
C ASN A 48 19.68 -14.86 5.18
N VAL A 49 20.55 -13.96 5.60
CA VAL A 49 20.51 -12.53 5.23
C VAL A 49 20.45 -12.29 3.72
N PRO A 50 21.23 -12.99 2.86
CA PRO A 50 21.10 -12.83 1.41
C PRO A 50 19.69 -13.11 0.90
N MET A 51 19.02 -14.15 1.40
CA MET A 51 17.66 -14.50 0.98
C MET A 51 16.62 -13.49 1.48
N VAL A 52 16.78 -13.00 2.70
CA VAL A 52 15.94 -11.91 3.25
C VAL A 52 16.03 -10.67 2.37
N ILE A 53 17.24 -10.26 1.98
CA ILE A 53 17.44 -9.11 1.07
C ILE A 53 16.79 -9.38 -0.29
N TRP A 54 16.94 -10.60 -0.83
CA TRP A 54 16.35 -10.97 -2.11
C TRP A 54 14.82 -10.89 -2.07
N LEU A 55 14.18 -11.42 -1.03
CA LEU A 55 12.73 -11.34 -0.84
C LEU A 55 12.25 -9.89 -0.69
N TRP A 56 12.98 -9.09 0.11
CA TRP A 56 12.69 -7.67 0.27
C TRP A 56 12.76 -6.89 -1.05
N LEU A 57 13.79 -7.11 -1.85
CA LEU A 57 13.91 -6.49 -3.17
C LEU A 57 12.80 -6.95 -4.10
N THR A 58 12.47 -8.25 -4.10
CA THR A 58 11.42 -8.82 -4.93
C THR A 58 10.07 -8.19 -4.64
N VAL A 59 9.64 -8.16 -3.37
CA VAL A 59 8.34 -7.59 -2.97
C VAL A 59 8.28 -6.08 -3.24
N THR A 60 9.36 -5.36 -2.97
CA THR A 60 9.42 -3.91 -3.15
C THR A 60 9.36 -3.53 -4.63
N LEU A 61 10.22 -4.12 -5.44
CA LEU A 61 10.32 -3.78 -6.87
C LEU A 61 9.06 -4.19 -7.64
N SER A 62 8.51 -5.37 -7.35
CA SER A 62 7.27 -5.82 -7.99
C SER A 62 6.07 -4.96 -7.59
N SER A 63 5.98 -4.53 -6.32
CA SER A 63 4.94 -3.58 -5.86
C SER A 63 5.04 -2.24 -6.59
N VAL A 64 6.24 -1.68 -6.71
CA VAL A 64 6.45 -0.40 -7.40
C VAL A 64 6.17 -0.53 -8.90
N ALA A 65 6.57 -1.65 -9.53
CA ALA A 65 6.25 -1.93 -10.93
C ALA A 65 4.73 -2.03 -11.15
N GLY A 66 4.00 -2.72 -10.26
CA GLY A 66 2.54 -2.79 -10.29
C GLY A 66 1.88 -1.42 -10.13
N SER A 67 2.39 -0.58 -9.23
CA SER A 67 1.87 0.77 -9.03
C SER A 67 2.05 1.67 -10.26
N MET A 68 3.08 1.44 -11.09
CA MET A 68 3.24 2.14 -12.36
C MET A 68 2.15 1.76 -13.36
N VAL A 69 1.74 0.50 -13.38
CA VAL A 69 0.57 0.07 -14.17
C VAL A 69 -0.70 0.74 -13.64
N GLY A 70 -0.88 0.77 -12.31
CA GLY A 70 -1.97 1.51 -11.66
C GLY A 70 -1.97 3.00 -12.04
N TYR A 71 -0.81 3.64 -12.03
CA TYR A 71 -0.64 5.02 -12.49
C TYR A 71 -1.10 5.21 -13.95
N TRP A 72 -0.69 4.31 -14.84
CA TRP A 72 -1.10 4.36 -16.24
C TRP A 72 -2.61 4.17 -16.42
N ILE A 73 -3.21 3.24 -15.67
CA ILE A 73 -4.67 3.04 -15.65
C ILE A 73 -5.37 4.31 -15.16
N GLY A 74 -4.87 4.92 -14.07
CA GLY A 74 -5.37 6.17 -13.54
C GLY A 74 -5.33 7.31 -14.55
N LYS A 75 -4.19 7.47 -15.24
CA LYS A 75 -4.02 8.49 -16.27
C LYS A 75 -4.98 8.33 -17.45
N ARG A 76 -5.25 7.08 -17.87
CA ARG A 76 -6.07 6.83 -19.07
C ARG A 76 -7.57 6.72 -18.78
N TRP A 77 -7.93 6.14 -17.65
CA TRP A 77 -9.35 5.83 -17.34
C TRP A 77 -9.77 6.25 -15.93
N GLY A 78 -8.90 6.90 -15.15
CA GLY A 78 -9.12 7.15 -13.74
C GLY A 78 -10.45 7.85 -13.43
N ARG A 79 -10.78 8.93 -14.10
CA ARG A 79 -12.05 9.66 -13.90
C ARG A 79 -13.28 8.80 -14.24
N ASN A 80 -13.21 7.98 -15.30
CA ASN A 80 -14.32 7.12 -15.72
C ASN A 80 -14.50 5.91 -14.79
N LEU A 81 -13.39 5.32 -14.31
CA LEU A 81 -13.44 4.17 -13.39
C LEU A 81 -13.85 4.59 -11.99
N LEU A 82 -13.20 5.59 -11.44
CA LEU A 82 -13.46 6.05 -10.08
C LEU A 82 -14.80 6.76 -9.97
N GLY A 83 -15.25 7.46 -11.03
CA GLY A 83 -16.57 8.11 -11.10
C GLY A 83 -17.75 7.16 -11.00
N ARG A 84 -17.54 5.84 -11.25
CA ARG A 84 -18.57 4.81 -11.03
C ARG A 84 -18.70 4.39 -9.55
N PHE A 85 -17.65 4.59 -8.74
CA PHE A 85 -17.58 4.12 -7.36
C PHE A 85 -17.54 5.25 -6.34
N ALA A 86 -17.17 6.46 -6.75
CA ALA A 86 -17.04 7.61 -5.86
C ALA A 86 -17.76 8.83 -6.42
N LYS A 87 -18.30 9.66 -5.52
CA LYS A 87 -18.88 10.96 -5.90
C LYS A 87 -17.77 11.86 -6.48
N GLN A 88 -18.10 12.64 -7.51
CA GLN A 88 -17.16 13.55 -8.18
C GLN A 88 -16.43 14.46 -7.19
N SER A 89 -17.13 14.99 -6.17
CA SER A 89 -16.54 15.82 -5.13
C SER A 89 -15.42 15.11 -4.32
N HIS A 90 -15.50 13.79 -4.17
CA HIS A 90 -14.43 13.02 -3.51
C HIS A 90 -13.21 12.86 -4.42
N LEU A 91 -13.44 12.69 -5.73
CA LEU A 91 -12.36 12.60 -6.72
C LEU A 91 -11.59 13.91 -6.81
N ASP A 92 -12.31 15.03 -6.85
CA ASP A 92 -11.70 16.37 -6.90
C ASP A 92 -10.88 16.66 -5.62
N LYS A 93 -11.37 16.21 -4.43
CA LYS A 93 -10.62 16.29 -3.17
C LYS A 93 -9.33 15.47 -3.20
N ILE A 94 -9.42 14.23 -3.68
CA ILE A 94 -8.26 13.34 -3.78
C ILE A 94 -7.23 13.92 -4.77
N GLU A 95 -7.67 14.43 -5.91
CA GLU A 95 -6.81 15.07 -6.90
C GLU A 95 -6.12 16.31 -6.31
N ALA A 96 -6.87 17.20 -5.66
CA ALA A 96 -6.34 18.39 -5.01
C ALA A 96 -5.33 18.05 -3.90
N LEU A 97 -5.60 17.02 -3.09
CA LEU A 97 -4.67 16.56 -2.04
C LEU A 97 -3.41 15.91 -2.63
N THR A 98 -3.55 15.15 -3.72
CA THR A 98 -2.41 14.56 -4.43
C THR A 98 -1.52 15.64 -5.02
N LEU A 99 -2.08 16.70 -5.59
CA LEU A 99 -1.34 17.85 -6.08
C LEU A 99 -0.70 18.65 -4.94
N LYS A 100 -1.42 18.85 -3.84
CA LYS A 100 -0.94 19.62 -2.69
C LYS A 100 0.18 18.92 -1.91
N TYR A 101 0.02 17.63 -1.63
CA TYR A 101 0.99 16.85 -0.85
C TYR A 101 1.97 16.06 -1.73
N GLY A 102 1.65 15.88 -3.01
CA GLY A 102 2.53 15.34 -4.04
C GLY A 102 3.30 14.09 -3.60
N THR A 103 4.60 14.17 -3.69
CA THR A 103 5.54 13.09 -3.36
C THR A 103 5.40 12.59 -1.92
N LEU A 104 5.17 13.50 -0.95
CA LEU A 104 5.01 13.14 0.46
C LEU A 104 3.73 12.32 0.69
N GLY A 105 2.63 12.69 0.03
CA GLY A 105 1.36 11.93 0.11
C GLY A 105 1.52 10.51 -0.42
N ILE A 106 2.23 10.33 -1.53
CA ILE A 106 2.54 9.01 -2.10
C ILE A 106 3.44 8.20 -1.15
N PHE A 107 4.47 8.81 -0.56
CA PHE A 107 5.35 8.15 0.40
C PHE A 107 4.57 7.65 1.63
N ILE A 108 3.75 8.51 2.24
CA ILE A 108 2.93 8.14 3.40
C ILE A 108 1.96 7.02 3.05
N ALA A 109 1.30 7.09 1.89
CA ALA A 109 0.40 6.05 1.43
C ALA A 109 1.11 4.72 1.17
N ALA A 110 2.32 4.76 0.59
CA ALA A 110 3.12 3.58 0.31
C ALA A 110 3.66 2.91 1.59
N PHE A 111 3.95 3.70 2.61
CA PHE A 111 4.43 3.22 3.91
C PHE A 111 3.30 2.71 4.80
N SER A 112 2.15 3.38 4.80
CA SER A 112 1.03 3.06 5.69
C SER A 112 0.22 1.85 5.19
N PRO A 113 -0.64 1.23 6.03
CA PRO A 113 -1.53 0.14 5.63
C PRO A 113 -2.70 0.59 4.74
N ILE A 114 -2.66 1.80 4.21
CA ILE A 114 -3.68 2.32 3.30
C ILE A 114 -3.51 1.64 1.92
N PRO A 115 -4.62 1.35 1.19
CA PRO A 115 -4.53 0.74 -0.12
C PRO A 115 -3.74 1.59 -1.13
N TYR A 116 -2.46 1.28 -1.31
CA TYR A 116 -1.52 2.03 -2.14
C TYR A 116 -1.95 2.15 -3.61
N LYS A 117 -2.65 1.15 -4.13
CA LYS A 117 -3.21 1.15 -5.49
C LYS A 117 -4.09 2.35 -5.80
N VAL A 118 -4.89 2.81 -4.82
CA VAL A 118 -5.75 4.00 -4.99
C VAL A 118 -4.89 5.24 -5.26
N PHE A 119 -3.79 5.39 -4.54
CA PHE A 119 -2.87 6.50 -4.73
C PHE A 119 -2.12 6.43 -6.06
N GLY A 120 -1.82 5.22 -6.57
CA GLY A 120 -1.30 5.03 -7.91
C GLY A 120 -2.27 5.53 -8.98
N TRP A 121 -3.55 5.15 -8.87
CA TRP A 121 -4.58 5.62 -9.80
C TRP A 121 -4.80 7.13 -9.74
N VAL A 122 -4.83 7.70 -8.54
CA VAL A 122 -5.01 9.14 -8.32
C VAL A 122 -3.82 9.94 -8.81
N ALA A 123 -2.59 9.50 -8.53
CA ALA A 123 -1.38 10.13 -9.04
C ALA A 123 -1.35 10.13 -10.58
N GLY A 124 -1.83 9.03 -11.19
CA GLY A 124 -1.98 8.94 -12.64
C GLY A 124 -3.06 9.89 -13.17
N MET A 125 -4.20 10.01 -12.50
CA MET A 125 -5.31 10.89 -12.86
C MET A 125 -4.91 12.38 -12.76
N GLY A 126 -4.17 12.74 -11.71
CA GLY A 126 -3.61 14.09 -11.52
C GLY A 126 -2.34 14.36 -12.33
N GLU A 127 -1.94 13.44 -13.21
CA GLU A 127 -0.74 13.54 -14.07
C GLU A 127 0.55 13.89 -13.30
N MET A 128 0.67 13.40 -12.07
CA MET A 128 1.88 13.60 -11.26
C MET A 128 3.14 13.16 -12.01
N GLU A 129 4.25 13.86 -11.84
CA GLU A 129 5.53 13.45 -12.44
C GLU A 129 5.94 12.04 -12.00
N LYS A 130 6.31 11.19 -12.97
CA LYS A 130 6.61 9.77 -12.75
C LYS A 130 7.81 9.55 -11.83
N LYS A 131 8.87 10.38 -11.94
CA LYS A 131 10.08 10.22 -11.13
C LYS A 131 9.82 10.39 -9.64
N PRO A 132 9.22 11.52 -9.16
CA PRO A 132 8.83 11.66 -7.77
C PRO A 132 7.86 10.58 -7.28
N PHE A 133 6.90 10.17 -8.11
CA PHE A 133 5.98 9.08 -7.81
C PHE A 133 6.71 7.76 -7.54
N LEU A 134 7.60 7.36 -8.44
CA LEU A 134 8.38 6.12 -8.31
C LEU A 134 9.32 6.15 -7.10
N LEU A 135 10.02 7.27 -6.88
CA LEU A 135 10.93 7.42 -5.74
C LEU A 135 10.18 7.35 -4.41
N ALA A 136 9.05 8.05 -4.30
CA ALA A 136 8.22 8.00 -3.10
C ALA A 136 7.66 6.59 -2.85
N GLY A 137 7.19 5.91 -3.90
CA GLY A 137 6.74 4.53 -3.83
C GLY A 137 7.84 3.56 -3.42
N LEU A 138 9.02 3.70 -4.02
CA LEU A 138 10.18 2.87 -3.70
C LEU A 138 10.64 3.05 -2.25
N CYS A 139 10.75 4.30 -1.80
CA CYS A 139 11.12 4.60 -0.41
C CYS A 139 10.06 4.12 0.58
N GLY A 140 8.78 4.39 0.32
CA GLY A 140 7.69 4.01 1.22
C GLY A 140 7.50 2.49 1.32
N ARG A 141 7.38 1.80 0.18
CA ARG A 141 7.28 0.33 0.15
C ARG A 141 8.56 -0.34 0.62
N GLY A 142 9.73 0.17 0.19
CA GLY A 142 11.02 -0.35 0.64
C GLY A 142 11.21 -0.26 2.14
N LEU A 143 10.82 0.87 2.76
CA LEU A 143 10.86 1.04 4.20
C LEU A 143 9.86 0.12 4.91
N ARG A 144 8.61 0.03 4.44
CA ARG A 144 7.59 -0.84 5.01
C ARG A 144 8.03 -2.30 5.01
N PHE A 145 8.31 -2.86 3.83
CA PHE A 145 8.75 -4.26 3.71
C PHE A 145 10.13 -4.49 4.31
N GLY A 146 11.00 -3.46 4.33
CA GLY A 146 12.28 -3.51 5.01
C GLY A 146 12.16 -3.63 6.52
N LEU A 147 11.19 -2.95 7.14
CA LEU A 147 10.90 -3.13 8.57
C LEU A 147 10.45 -4.57 8.88
N GLU A 148 9.57 -5.15 8.06
CA GLU A 148 9.14 -6.55 8.19
C GLU A 148 10.32 -7.51 8.01
N ALA A 149 11.17 -7.27 7.00
CA ALA A 149 12.38 -8.04 6.75
C ALA A 149 13.36 -8.02 7.93
N VAL A 150 13.57 -6.85 8.54
CA VAL A 150 14.44 -6.71 9.71
C VAL A 150 13.80 -7.37 10.94
N LEU A 151 12.52 -7.11 11.18
CA LEU A 151 11.85 -7.65 12.36
C LEU A 151 11.81 -9.19 12.33
N ILE A 152 11.44 -9.79 11.21
CA ILE A 152 11.27 -11.25 11.11
C ILE A 152 12.56 -11.93 10.66
N GLY A 153 13.18 -11.45 9.59
CA GLY A 153 14.35 -12.11 8.99
C GLY A 153 15.61 -12.01 9.82
N VAL A 154 15.76 -10.93 10.62
CA VAL A 154 16.95 -10.72 11.48
C VAL A 154 16.71 -11.15 12.92
N TYR A 155 15.57 -10.73 13.51
CA TYR A 155 15.23 -11.07 14.91
C TYR A 155 14.56 -12.43 15.04
N GLY A 156 14.13 -13.05 13.94
CA GLY A 156 13.71 -14.45 13.89
C GLY A 156 12.57 -14.79 14.84
N ASN A 157 12.73 -15.90 15.55
CA ASN A 157 11.71 -16.42 16.46
C ASN A 157 11.31 -15.43 17.56
N ALA A 158 12.24 -14.59 18.04
CA ALA A 158 11.92 -13.58 19.04
C ALA A 158 10.87 -12.57 18.57
N ALA A 159 10.87 -12.21 17.27
CA ALA A 159 9.84 -11.33 16.70
C ALA A 159 8.50 -12.05 16.56
N ILE A 160 8.52 -13.32 16.20
CA ILE A 160 7.30 -14.16 16.09
C ILE A 160 6.70 -14.38 17.48
N ASP A 161 7.52 -14.68 18.48
CA ASP A 161 7.09 -14.86 19.87
C ASP A 161 6.48 -13.57 20.43
N ALA A 162 7.11 -12.42 20.15
CA ALA A 162 6.58 -11.11 20.54
C ALA A 162 5.24 -10.79 19.85
N LEU A 163 5.09 -11.15 18.57
CA LEU A 163 3.84 -10.99 17.84
C LEU A 163 2.75 -11.89 18.41
N ASN A 164 3.04 -13.17 18.66
CA ASN A 164 2.09 -14.10 19.28
C ASN A 164 1.67 -13.61 20.67
N TRP A 165 2.66 -13.22 21.50
CA TRP A 165 2.34 -12.63 22.82
C TRP A 165 1.43 -11.41 22.72
N PHE A 166 1.65 -10.54 21.73
CA PHE A 166 0.81 -9.37 21.48
C PHE A 166 -0.61 -9.75 21.05
N LEU A 167 -0.75 -10.75 20.18
CA LEU A 167 -2.05 -11.23 19.68
C LEU A 167 -2.84 -12.00 20.76
N ASP A 168 -2.15 -12.72 21.63
CA ASP A 168 -2.75 -13.45 22.75
C ASP A 168 -3.18 -12.54 23.89
N ASN A 169 -2.69 -11.29 23.91
CA ASN A 169 -3.00 -10.34 24.97
C ASN A 169 -4.17 -9.43 24.55
N GLU A 170 -5.41 -9.90 24.81
CA GLU A 170 -6.65 -9.20 24.42
C GLU A 170 -6.71 -7.75 24.91
N ILE A 171 -6.12 -7.45 26.09
CA ILE A 171 -6.12 -6.10 26.67
C ILE A 171 -5.24 -5.16 25.83
N ILE A 172 -4.04 -5.62 25.45
CA ILE A 172 -3.10 -4.84 24.63
C ILE A 172 -3.68 -4.65 23.24
N LEU A 173 -4.25 -5.71 22.66
CA LEU A 173 -4.92 -5.65 21.36
C LEU A 173 -6.08 -4.63 21.41
N GLY A 174 -6.90 -4.66 22.45
CA GLY A 174 -7.99 -3.69 22.66
C GLY A 174 -7.49 -2.25 22.80
N LEU A 175 -6.41 -2.01 23.56
CA LEU A 175 -5.80 -0.69 23.70
C LEU A 175 -5.25 -0.16 22.36
N VAL A 176 -4.57 -1.00 21.59
CA VAL A 176 -4.04 -0.63 20.27
C VAL A 176 -5.19 -0.33 19.30
N MET A 177 -6.27 -1.11 19.31
CA MET A 177 -7.46 -0.83 18.51
C MET A 177 -8.08 0.52 18.86
N ILE A 178 -8.19 0.86 20.15
CA ILE A 178 -8.70 2.16 20.58
C ILE A 178 -7.76 3.29 20.17
N LEU A 179 -6.45 3.12 20.39
CA LEU A 179 -5.44 4.11 20.02
C LEU A 179 -5.37 4.36 18.50
N THR A 180 -5.66 3.36 17.70
CA THR A 180 -5.72 3.51 16.22
C THR A 180 -7.07 4.07 15.76
N ALA A 181 -8.16 3.73 16.44
CA ALA A 181 -9.49 4.26 16.10
C ALA A 181 -9.61 5.79 16.30
N ILE A 182 -8.93 6.34 17.33
CA ILE A 182 -8.93 7.77 17.60
C ILE A 182 -8.35 8.60 16.44
N PRO A 183 -7.11 8.38 15.96
CA PRO A 183 -6.58 9.13 14.83
C PRO A 183 -7.34 8.86 13.53
N LEU A 184 -7.89 7.66 13.32
CA LEU A 184 -8.77 7.37 12.19
C LEU A 184 -10.06 8.19 12.24
N TRP A 185 -10.67 8.33 13.41
CA TRP A 185 -11.85 9.16 13.61
C TRP A 185 -11.54 10.65 13.39
N TYR A 186 -10.42 11.15 13.93
CA TYR A 186 -9.96 12.52 13.67
C TYR A 186 -9.63 12.75 12.21
N GLY A 187 -8.96 11.79 11.55
CA GLY A 187 -8.67 11.81 10.12
C GLY A 187 -9.95 11.83 9.28
N TRP A 188 -10.95 11.03 9.64
CA TRP A 188 -12.27 11.04 9.00
C TRP A 188 -12.97 12.39 9.16
N LYS A 189 -12.98 12.94 10.39
CA LYS A 189 -13.58 14.24 10.67
C LYS A 189 -12.86 15.37 9.93
N TRP A 190 -11.53 15.34 9.91
CA TRP A 190 -10.74 16.28 9.12
C TRP A 190 -11.05 16.15 7.61
N TRP A 191 -11.11 14.93 7.09
CA TRP A 191 -11.49 14.65 5.69
C TRP A 191 -12.87 15.17 5.34
N SER A 192 -13.85 15.01 6.22
CA SER A 192 -15.22 15.49 5.99
C SER A 192 -15.31 17.02 5.97
N ASN A 193 -14.41 17.71 6.67
CA ASN A 193 -14.39 19.16 6.79
C ASN A 193 -13.48 19.85 5.74
N ILE A 194 -12.79 19.11 4.89
CA ILE A 194 -12.03 19.70 3.79
C ILE A 194 -13.02 20.27 2.77
N GLU A 195 -13.13 21.57 2.74
CA GLU A 195 -13.75 22.31 1.64
C GLU A 195 -12.70 22.46 0.54
N VAL A 196 -12.98 21.91 -0.64
CA VAL A 196 -12.19 22.16 -1.84
C VAL A 196 -12.89 23.29 -2.58
N ASP A 197 -12.28 24.47 -2.61
CA ASP A 197 -12.70 25.51 -3.53
C ASP A 197 -12.60 24.94 -4.95
N SER A 198 -13.73 24.57 -5.50
CA SER A 198 -13.80 24.20 -6.92
C SER A 198 -13.32 25.42 -7.68
N PRO A 199 -12.31 25.31 -8.57
CA PRO A 199 -12.01 26.41 -9.46
C PRO A 199 -13.32 26.65 -10.25
N THR A 200 -13.98 27.76 -9.95
CA THR A 200 -15.11 28.23 -10.74
C THR A 200 -14.57 28.43 -12.14
N LEU A 201 -14.90 27.52 -13.03
CA LEU A 201 -14.74 27.76 -14.46
C LEU A 201 -15.60 29.00 -14.73
N ASP A 202 -14.96 30.16 -14.80
CA ASP A 202 -15.61 31.40 -15.17
C ASP A 202 -16.15 31.20 -16.61
N PRO A 203 -17.50 31.21 -16.81
CA PRO A 203 -18.10 30.97 -18.12
C PRO A 203 -17.75 32.07 -19.15
N LYS A 204 -16.95 33.08 -18.75
CA LYS A 204 -16.66 34.27 -19.56
C LYS A 204 -15.38 34.24 -20.38
N THR A 205 -14.61 33.14 -20.36
CA THR A 205 -13.33 33.07 -21.09
C THR A 205 -13.44 32.43 -22.49
N ASN A 206 -14.65 32.15 -22.96
CA ASN A 206 -14.91 31.69 -24.34
C ASN A 206 -15.81 32.66 -25.10
N GLN A 207 -15.30 33.88 -25.28
CA GLN A 207 -15.78 34.78 -26.36
C GLN A 207 -14.59 35.30 -27.16
#